data_12d370cf697afda42fbca18997fab7ca
#
_entry.id   12d370cf697afda42fbca18997fab7ca
#
_cell.length_a   1.000
_cell.length_b   1.000
_cell.length_c   1.000
_cell.angle_alpha   90.00
_cell.angle_beta   90.00
_cell.angle_gamma   90.00
#
_symmetry.space_group_name_H-M   'P 1'
#
loop_
_entity.id
_entity.type
_entity.pdbx_description
1 polymer ?
#
loop_
_entity_poly.entity_id
_entity_poly.type
_entity_poly.pdbx_seq_one_letter_code
_entity_poly.pdbx_strand_id
1 'polypeptide(L)'
;IDLHSRSEVKENENLWKDLLHTILEDLNDYFEHGEITESGSSEILAIDKIIDIVLENIDSTAENIKENIKSSAVLDAQIDNWWLSSAAEYGFSSQAPKDAKHKLPTLSKVILTDWFFKIIFGNIIKRHFNEAKIIETITFDTTVSEALQIIANISEHCNFWNIFGNNIANELVSDNAWKQLVQLNVFLSNLNIEGVDIQILQNLL
;
A
#
# COMPACT_ATOMS: atom_id res chain seq x y z
N ILE A 1 0.77 23.68 -9.40
CA ILE A 1 2.08 23.10 -9.04
C ILE A 1 2.67 22.59 -10.34
N ASP A 2 3.76 23.23 -10.82
CA ASP A 2 4.52 22.71 -11.97
C ASP A 2 5.24 21.44 -11.53
N LEU A 3 4.91 20.33 -12.19
CA LEU A 3 5.57 19.05 -11.97
C LEU A 3 6.99 19.13 -12.53
N HIS A 4 7.95 19.12 -11.63
CA HIS A 4 9.36 19.05 -12.00
C HIS A 4 9.68 17.73 -12.72
N SER A 5 10.58 17.80 -13.69
CA SER A 5 11.03 16.61 -14.41
C SER A 5 11.73 15.61 -13.45
N ARG A 6 11.79 14.35 -13.86
CA ARG A 6 12.42 13.27 -13.06
C ARG A 6 13.89 13.53 -12.71
N SER A 7 14.57 14.39 -13.49
CA SER A 7 15.93 14.86 -13.22
C SER A 7 15.97 15.92 -12.12
N GLU A 8 14.99 16.84 -12.07
CA GLU A 8 14.88 17.87 -11.03
C GLU A 8 14.55 17.26 -9.66
N VAL A 9 13.78 16.16 -9.65
CA VAL A 9 13.50 15.37 -8.45
C VAL A 9 14.78 14.84 -7.80
N LYS A 10 15.73 14.34 -8.60
CA LYS A 10 17.01 13.82 -8.09
C LYS A 10 17.95 14.91 -7.60
N GLU A 11 17.85 16.10 -8.19
CA GLU A 11 18.70 17.25 -7.82
C GLU A 11 18.20 18.01 -6.61
N ASN A 12 16.90 17.85 -6.22
CA ASN A 12 16.25 18.55 -5.11
C ASN A 12 15.53 17.62 -4.14
N GLU A 13 16.25 16.65 -3.55
CA GLU A 13 15.71 15.71 -2.57
C GLU A 13 15.00 16.41 -1.39
N ASN A 14 15.50 17.59 -0.97
CA ASN A 14 14.90 18.38 0.10
C ASN A 14 13.55 18.99 -0.32
N LEU A 15 13.42 19.46 -1.57
CA LEU A 15 12.15 19.99 -2.09
C LEU A 15 11.05 18.94 -2.08
N TRP A 16 11.40 17.69 -2.38
CA TRP A 16 10.46 16.57 -2.32
C TRP A 16 10.08 16.17 -0.90
N LYS A 17 11.03 16.20 0.00
CA LYS A 17 10.76 15.98 1.43
C LYS A 17 9.83 17.06 1.97
N ASP A 18 10.10 18.34 1.64
CA ASP A 18 9.27 19.46 2.06
C ASP A 18 7.87 19.39 1.44
N LEU A 19 7.75 19.04 0.14
CA LEU A 19 6.47 18.89 -0.54
C LEU A 19 5.66 17.72 0.04
N LEU A 20 6.31 16.57 0.25
CA LEU A 20 5.68 15.42 0.90
C LEU A 20 5.27 15.79 2.33
N HIS A 21 6.10 16.46 3.07
CA HIS A 21 5.78 16.93 4.43
C HIS A 21 4.53 17.81 4.42
N THR A 22 4.47 18.81 3.54
CA THR A 22 3.31 19.70 3.41
C THR A 22 2.04 18.95 3.05
N ILE A 23 2.10 18.06 2.05
CA ILE A 23 0.94 17.22 1.65
C ILE A 23 0.45 16.37 2.82
N LEU A 24 1.36 15.89 3.64
CA LEU A 24 1.06 15.04 4.78
C LEU A 24 0.51 15.83 5.96
N GLU A 25 1.03 17.03 6.21
CA GLU A 25 0.47 17.96 7.19
C GLU A 25 -0.96 18.34 6.79
N ASP A 26 -1.19 18.71 5.54
CA ASP A 26 -2.52 19.05 5.03
C ASP A 26 -3.50 17.87 5.16
N LEU A 27 -3.06 16.66 4.85
CA LEU A 27 -3.86 15.44 5.05
C LEU A 27 -4.16 15.20 6.54
N ASN A 28 -3.20 15.38 7.41
CA ASN A 28 -3.38 15.20 8.84
C ASN A 28 -4.32 16.26 9.45
N ASP A 29 -4.15 17.53 9.08
CA ASP A 29 -5.04 18.61 9.50
C ASP A 29 -6.49 18.36 9.06
N TYR A 30 -6.64 17.86 7.85
CA TYR A 30 -7.96 17.46 7.35
C TYR A 30 -8.52 16.26 8.14
N PHE A 31 -7.71 15.28 8.50
CA PHE A 31 -8.13 14.12 9.27
C PHE A 31 -8.53 14.47 10.72
N GLU A 32 -7.88 15.45 11.34
CA GLU A 32 -8.18 15.84 12.70
C GLU A 32 -9.32 16.87 12.82
N HIS A 33 -9.42 17.78 11.88
CA HIS A 33 -10.29 18.96 12.01
C HIS A 33 -11.38 19.06 10.92
N GLY A 34 -11.35 18.22 9.89
CA GLY A 34 -12.26 18.30 8.74
C GLY A 34 -11.98 19.47 7.80
N GLU A 35 -10.94 20.24 8.07
CA GLU A 35 -10.53 21.42 7.30
C GLU A 35 -9.00 21.43 7.17
N ILE A 36 -8.48 21.88 6.01
CA ILE A 36 -7.05 22.14 5.85
C ILE A 36 -6.76 23.48 6.50
N THR A 37 -6.02 23.48 7.59
CA THR A 37 -5.58 24.72 8.25
C THR A 37 -4.21 25.14 7.69
N GLU A 38 -4.07 26.40 7.26
CA GLU A 38 -2.82 26.94 6.70
C GLU A 38 -1.66 27.05 7.71
N SER A 39 -1.80 26.54 8.92
CA SER A 39 -0.77 26.62 9.96
C SER A 39 -0.31 25.21 10.36
N GLY A 40 0.75 24.76 9.68
CA GLY A 40 1.40 23.48 9.98
C GLY A 40 1.93 23.40 11.39
N SER A 41 1.32 22.54 12.18
CA SER A 41 1.94 21.80 13.29
C SER A 41 0.94 20.77 13.82
N SER A 42 0.61 19.78 13.06
CA SER A 42 -0.04 18.61 13.60
C SER A 42 0.75 17.35 13.25
N GLU A 43 0.85 16.48 14.20
CA GLU A 43 1.64 15.27 14.14
C GLU A 43 1.28 14.47 12.87
N ILE A 44 2.27 14.13 12.09
CA ILE A 44 2.24 13.31 10.88
C ILE A 44 1.72 11.91 11.23
N LEU A 45 0.44 11.84 11.57
CA LEU A 45 -0.15 10.65 12.15
C LEU A 45 -0.31 9.53 11.10
N ALA A 46 -0.42 9.89 9.83
CA ALA A 46 -0.76 8.93 8.82
C ALA A 46 0.45 8.12 8.35
N ILE A 47 1.55 8.75 8.01
CA ILE A 47 2.67 8.03 7.37
C ILE A 47 3.50 7.23 8.35
N ASP A 48 3.82 7.77 9.50
CA ASP A 48 4.57 7.01 10.49
C ASP A 48 3.79 5.76 10.91
N LYS A 49 2.49 5.87 11.15
CA LYS A 49 1.64 4.70 11.43
C LYS A 49 1.54 3.72 10.27
N ILE A 50 1.58 4.21 9.05
CA ILE A 50 1.55 3.38 7.85
C ILE A 50 2.87 2.64 7.67
N ILE A 51 3.98 3.37 7.82
CA ILE A 51 5.32 2.80 7.81
C ILE A 51 5.42 1.75 8.92
N ASP A 52 4.90 2.06 10.10
CA ASP A 52 4.89 1.15 11.24
C ASP A 52 4.08 -0.12 10.93
N ILE A 53 2.88 -0.02 10.36
CA ILE A 53 2.09 -1.19 9.94
C ILE A 53 2.90 -2.09 9.00
N VAL A 54 3.60 -1.50 8.02
CA VAL A 54 4.43 -2.29 7.10
C VAL A 54 5.62 -2.90 7.84
N LEU A 55 6.41 -2.07 8.55
CA LEU A 55 7.66 -2.51 9.17
C LEU A 55 7.45 -3.55 10.27
N GLU A 56 6.44 -3.38 11.11
CA GLU A 56 6.12 -4.30 12.21
C GLU A 56 5.64 -5.67 11.73
N ASN A 57 5.09 -5.75 10.51
CA ASN A 57 4.49 -6.98 10.00
C ASN A 57 5.33 -7.70 8.94
N ILE A 58 6.54 -7.21 8.61
CA ILE A 58 7.41 -7.87 7.62
C ILE A 58 7.73 -9.31 8.04
N ASP A 59 8.21 -9.48 9.26
CA ASP A 59 8.69 -10.79 9.73
C ASP A 59 7.54 -11.78 9.90
N SER A 60 6.39 -11.34 10.43
CA SER A 60 5.21 -12.20 10.58
C SER A 60 4.62 -12.62 9.23
N THR A 61 4.61 -11.72 8.24
CA THR A 61 4.17 -12.04 6.89
C THR A 61 5.18 -12.95 6.18
N ALA A 62 6.49 -12.72 6.34
CA ALA A 62 7.52 -13.59 5.79
C ALA A 62 7.42 -15.02 6.34
N GLU A 63 7.16 -15.18 7.64
CA GLU A 63 6.97 -16.50 8.24
C GLU A 63 5.68 -17.18 7.74
N ASN A 64 4.58 -16.42 7.60
CA ASN A 64 3.35 -16.95 7.00
C ASN A 64 3.58 -17.46 5.57
N ILE A 65 4.29 -16.69 4.74
CA ILE A 65 4.66 -17.12 3.38
C ILE A 65 5.50 -18.40 3.45
N LYS A 66 6.49 -18.44 4.32
CA LYS A 66 7.40 -19.58 4.47
C LYS A 66 6.66 -20.87 4.88
N GLU A 67 5.66 -20.77 5.78
CA GLU A 67 4.84 -21.92 6.13
C GLU A 67 4.00 -22.42 4.95
N ASN A 68 3.43 -21.51 4.15
CA ASN A 68 2.63 -21.87 2.98
C ASN A 68 3.48 -22.49 1.85
N ILE A 69 4.71 -22.04 1.66
CA ILE A 69 5.66 -22.65 0.69
C ILE A 69 5.88 -24.14 1.00
N LYS A 70 5.98 -24.53 2.28
CA LYS A 70 6.20 -25.94 2.67
C LYS A 70 5.11 -26.88 2.14
N SER A 71 3.91 -26.37 1.94
CA SER A 71 2.75 -27.14 1.47
C SER A 71 2.47 -26.98 -0.04
N SER A 72 3.13 -26.05 -0.73
CA SER A 72 2.84 -25.72 -2.12
C SER A 72 4.12 -25.49 -2.94
N ALA A 73 4.57 -26.52 -3.65
CA ALA A 73 5.70 -26.40 -4.57
C ALA A 73 5.43 -25.42 -5.73
N VAL A 74 4.16 -25.19 -6.08
CA VAL A 74 3.76 -24.21 -7.11
C VAL A 74 4.02 -22.79 -6.59
N LEU A 75 3.61 -22.51 -5.36
CA LEU A 75 3.85 -21.21 -4.72
C LEU A 75 5.35 -20.92 -4.56
N ASP A 76 6.12 -21.93 -4.13
CA ASP A 76 7.57 -21.82 -4.01
C ASP A 76 8.21 -21.44 -5.35
N ALA A 77 7.86 -22.16 -6.43
CA ALA A 77 8.36 -21.86 -7.78
C ALA A 77 7.93 -20.46 -8.27
N GLN A 78 6.72 -20.00 -7.95
CA GLN A 78 6.26 -18.68 -8.32
C GLN A 78 7.07 -17.59 -7.60
N ILE A 79 7.33 -17.77 -6.31
CA ILE A 79 8.14 -16.84 -5.51
C ILE A 79 9.59 -16.84 -5.98
N ASP A 80 10.15 -18.00 -6.34
CA ASP A 80 11.48 -18.08 -6.92
C ASP A 80 11.57 -17.32 -8.26
N ASN A 81 10.60 -17.49 -9.13
CA ASN A 81 10.52 -16.78 -10.41
C ASN A 81 10.39 -15.26 -10.20
N TRP A 82 9.55 -14.85 -9.24
CA TRP A 82 9.44 -13.43 -8.86
C TRP A 82 10.80 -12.88 -8.38
N TRP A 83 11.50 -13.61 -7.50
CA TRP A 83 12.80 -13.19 -7.01
C TRP A 83 13.84 -13.09 -8.12
N LEU A 84 13.84 -14.05 -9.05
CA LEU A 84 14.75 -14.03 -10.21
C LEU A 84 14.55 -12.80 -11.10
N SER A 85 13.32 -12.35 -11.25
CA SER A 85 13.00 -11.18 -12.09
C SER A 85 13.14 -9.84 -11.38
N SER A 86 12.85 -9.78 -10.07
CA SER A 86 12.65 -8.50 -9.37
C SER A 86 13.74 -8.16 -8.35
N ALA A 87 14.61 -9.09 -7.94
CA ALA A 87 15.61 -8.85 -6.90
C ALA A 87 16.49 -7.61 -7.17
N ALA A 88 16.86 -7.38 -8.43
CA ALA A 88 17.70 -6.26 -8.83
C ALA A 88 17.04 -4.90 -8.59
N GLU A 89 15.73 -4.80 -8.68
CA GLU A 89 14.95 -3.59 -8.41
C GLU A 89 15.06 -3.17 -6.93
N TYR A 90 15.27 -4.15 -6.05
CA TYR A 90 15.43 -3.95 -4.60
C TYR A 90 16.91 -3.91 -4.15
N GLY A 91 17.86 -3.87 -5.11
CA GLY A 91 19.30 -3.79 -4.82
C GLY A 91 19.95 -5.11 -4.45
N PHE A 92 19.30 -6.25 -4.74
CA PHE A 92 19.81 -7.60 -4.49
C PHE A 92 20.18 -8.34 -5.77
N SER A 93 21.00 -9.37 -5.64
CA SER A 93 21.29 -10.33 -6.72
C SER A 93 20.58 -11.65 -6.45
N SER A 94 19.65 -12.01 -7.33
CA SER A 94 18.91 -13.28 -7.21
C SER A 94 19.80 -14.53 -7.24
N GLN A 95 21.02 -14.40 -7.81
CA GLN A 95 21.98 -15.50 -7.92
C GLN A 95 23.01 -15.52 -6.77
N ALA A 96 23.08 -14.48 -5.94
CA ALA A 96 24.00 -14.41 -4.83
C ALA A 96 23.43 -15.13 -3.59
N PRO A 97 24.07 -16.21 -3.09
CA PRO A 97 23.57 -16.95 -1.92
C PRO A 97 23.38 -16.07 -0.68
N LYS A 98 24.21 -15.04 -0.51
CA LYS A 98 24.11 -14.08 0.60
C LYS A 98 22.81 -13.28 0.59
N ASP A 99 22.21 -13.07 -0.59
CA ASP A 99 21.01 -12.25 -0.77
C ASP A 99 19.72 -13.09 -0.68
N ALA A 100 19.82 -14.41 -0.73
CA ALA A 100 18.66 -15.31 -0.62
C ALA A 100 17.83 -15.10 0.65
N LYS A 101 18.47 -14.71 1.77
CA LYS A 101 17.78 -14.40 3.03
C LYS A 101 16.85 -13.19 2.95
N HIS A 102 17.04 -12.31 1.97
CA HIS A 102 16.24 -11.12 1.77
C HIS A 102 14.98 -11.37 0.92
N LYS A 103 14.86 -12.53 0.27
CA LYS A 103 13.75 -12.88 -0.63
C LYS A 103 12.38 -12.72 0.04
N LEU A 104 12.13 -13.42 1.13
CA LEU A 104 10.83 -13.38 1.80
C LEU A 104 10.56 -12.05 2.52
N PRO A 105 11.50 -11.44 3.24
CA PRO A 105 11.29 -10.09 3.79
C PRO A 105 10.98 -9.03 2.73
N THR A 106 11.63 -9.09 1.56
CA THR A 106 11.36 -8.17 0.46
C THR A 106 9.96 -8.41 -0.11
N LEU A 107 9.59 -9.67 -0.35
CA LEU A 107 8.25 -10.02 -0.81
C LEU A 107 7.18 -9.56 0.18
N SER A 108 7.41 -9.74 1.48
CA SER A 108 6.49 -9.26 2.53
C SER A 108 6.28 -7.75 2.47
N LYS A 109 7.35 -6.98 2.30
CA LYS A 109 7.23 -5.51 2.10
C LYS A 109 6.37 -5.19 0.88
N VAL A 110 6.61 -5.86 -0.24
CA VAL A 110 5.84 -5.66 -1.47
C VAL A 110 4.35 -5.95 -1.24
N ILE A 111 4.02 -7.08 -0.61
CA ILE A 111 2.63 -7.46 -0.31
C ILE A 111 1.95 -6.44 0.61
N LEU A 112 2.62 -6.06 1.70
CA LEU A 112 2.07 -5.11 2.68
C LEU A 112 1.86 -3.73 2.06
N THR A 113 2.83 -3.25 1.28
CA THR A 113 2.73 -1.97 0.57
C THR A 113 1.64 -2.01 -0.48
N ASP A 114 1.50 -3.09 -1.22
CA ASP A 114 0.45 -3.27 -2.23
C ASP A 114 -0.95 -3.24 -1.61
N TRP A 115 -1.17 -3.96 -0.52
CA TRP A 115 -2.43 -3.91 0.22
C TRP A 115 -2.75 -2.51 0.73
N PHE A 116 -1.74 -1.85 1.26
CA PHE A 116 -1.86 -0.49 1.73
C PHE A 116 -2.34 0.46 0.62
N PHE A 117 -1.68 0.42 -0.56
CA PHE A 117 -2.10 1.23 -1.69
C PHE A 117 -3.51 0.89 -2.18
N LYS A 118 -3.88 -0.39 -2.22
CA LYS A 118 -5.25 -0.82 -2.58
C LYS A 118 -6.30 -0.21 -1.66
N ILE A 119 -6.06 -0.24 -0.35
CA ILE A 119 -6.99 0.29 0.65
C ILE A 119 -7.11 1.80 0.55
N ILE A 120 -6.00 2.53 0.52
CA ILE A 120 -6.02 3.99 0.42
C ILE A 120 -6.68 4.42 -0.88
N PHE A 121 -6.17 3.92 -2.00
CA PHE A 121 -6.66 4.33 -3.30
C PHE A 121 -8.14 3.99 -3.48
N GLY A 122 -8.59 2.82 -3.02
CA GLY A 122 -9.99 2.43 -3.03
C GLY A 122 -10.88 3.41 -2.26
N ASN A 123 -10.42 3.84 -1.08
CA ASN A 123 -11.15 4.83 -0.28
C ASN A 123 -11.16 6.23 -0.89
N ILE A 124 -10.17 6.57 -1.67
CA ILE A 124 -10.13 7.85 -2.36
C ILE A 124 -11.07 7.84 -3.58
N ILE A 125 -10.97 6.81 -4.44
CA ILE A 125 -11.77 6.78 -5.67
C ILE A 125 -13.25 6.49 -5.44
N LYS A 126 -13.66 5.91 -4.30
CA LYS A 126 -15.07 5.61 -4.00
C LYS A 126 -16.02 6.81 -4.08
N ARG A 127 -15.48 8.03 -4.05
CA ARG A 127 -16.22 9.28 -4.19
C ARG A 127 -16.56 9.62 -5.62
N HIS A 128 -15.70 9.21 -6.52
CA HIS A 128 -15.81 9.45 -7.94
C HIS A 128 -16.44 8.27 -8.68
N PHE A 129 -16.31 7.06 -8.11
CA PHE A 129 -16.81 5.81 -8.68
C PHE A 129 -17.69 5.09 -7.65
N ASN A 130 -18.98 5.00 -7.93
CA ASN A 130 -19.92 4.29 -7.06
C ASN A 130 -19.56 2.82 -6.87
N GLU A 131 -18.97 2.21 -7.88
CA GLU A 131 -18.50 0.84 -7.89
C GLU A 131 -17.38 0.60 -6.87
N ALA A 132 -16.57 1.62 -6.61
CA ALA A 132 -15.50 1.55 -5.61
C ALA A 132 -16.02 1.63 -4.16
N LYS A 133 -17.27 2.05 -3.92
CA LYS A 133 -17.86 2.07 -2.58
C LYS A 133 -17.91 0.70 -1.92
N ILE A 134 -17.83 -0.38 -2.69
CA ILE A 134 -17.74 -1.73 -2.16
C ILE A 134 -16.51 -1.93 -1.26
N ILE A 135 -15.48 -1.07 -1.32
CA ILE A 135 -14.31 -1.09 -0.41
C ILE A 135 -14.74 -0.97 1.06
N GLU A 136 -15.83 -0.27 1.33
CA GLU A 136 -16.36 -0.07 2.69
C GLU A 136 -16.89 -1.37 3.32
N THR A 137 -17.15 -2.39 2.51
CA THR A 137 -17.57 -3.71 3.00
C THR A 137 -16.43 -4.55 3.56
N ILE A 138 -15.16 -4.13 3.37
CA ILE A 138 -14.01 -4.77 4.00
C ILE A 138 -13.99 -4.37 5.47
N THR A 139 -14.41 -5.31 6.32
CA THR A 139 -14.54 -5.16 7.78
C THR A 139 -13.74 -6.25 8.51
N PHE A 140 -13.78 -6.24 9.84
CA PHE A 140 -13.04 -7.23 10.66
C PHE A 140 -13.47 -8.69 10.44
N ASP A 141 -14.66 -8.91 9.89
CA ASP A 141 -15.17 -10.25 9.55
C ASP A 141 -14.78 -10.67 8.12
N THR A 142 -14.18 -9.77 7.34
CA THR A 142 -13.79 -10.03 5.95
C THR A 142 -12.46 -10.77 5.90
N THR A 143 -12.43 -11.90 5.24
CA THR A 143 -11.19 -12.65 4.98
C THR A 143 -10.36 -11.97 3.90
N VAL A 144 -9.04 -12.26 3.86
CA VAL A 144 -8.14 -11.77 2.79
C VAL A 144 -8.65 -12.18 1.41
N SER A 145 -9.14 -13.40 1.26
CA SER A 145 -9.67 -13.92 -0.01
C SER A 145 -10.92 -13.15 -0.48
N GLU A 146 -11.85 -12.85 0.43
CA GLU A 146 -13.03 -12.03 0.12
C GLU A 146 -12.64 -10.60 -0.25
N ALA A 147 -11.69 -10.03 0.47
CA ALA A 147 -11.18 -8.70 0.15
C ALA A 147 -10.50 -8.65 -1.24
N LEU A 148 -9.76 -9.69 -1.62
CA LEU A 148 -9.20 -9.78 -2.98
C LEU A 148 -10.29 -9.83 -4.06
N GLN A 149 -11.43 -10.46 -3.78
CA GLN A 149 -12.59 -10.46 -4.69
C GLN A 149 -13.21 -9.06 -4.79
N ILE A 150 -13.33 -8.35 -3.67
CA ILE A 150 -13.80 -6.96 -3.64
C ILE A 150 -12.86 -6.06 -4.45
N ILE A 151 -11.55 -6.18 -4.25
CA ILE A 151 -10.54 -5.42 -4.98
C ILE A 151 -10.57 -5.75 -6.48
N ALA A 152 -10.74 -7.02 -6.85
CA ALA A 152 -10.87 -7.43 -8.25
C ALA A 152 -12.12 -6.81 -8.91
N ASN A 153 -13.23 -6.74 -8.18
CA ASN A 153 -14.46 -6.10 -8.64
C ASN A 153 -14.25 -4.59 -8.89
N ILE A 154 -13.58 -3.89 -7.97
CA ILE A 154 -13.22 -2.47 -8.16
C ILE A 154 -12.31 -2.31 -9.38
N SER A 155 -11.31 -3.17 -9.53
CA SER A 155 -10.39 -3.15 -10.67
C SER A 155 -11.12 -3.25 -12.01
N GLU A 156 -12.07 -4.17 -12.10
CA GLU A 156 -12.83 -4.42 -13.32
C GLU A 156 -13.72 -3.23 -13.70
N HIS A 157 -14.41 -2.64 -12.73
CA HIS A 157 -15.41 -1.60 -12.99
C HIS A 157 -14.82 -0.19 -13.09
N CYS A 158 -13.73 0.07 -12.35
CA CYS A 158 -13.09 1.39 -12.33
C CYS A 158 -11.89 1.51 -13.26
N ASN A 159 -11.45 0.42 -13.89
CA ASN A 159 -10.33 0.37 -14.85
C ASN A 159 -8.96 0.80 -14.28
N PHE A 160 -8.70 0.57 -12.99
CA PHE A 160 -7.42 0.86 -12.33
C PHE A 160 -6.59 -0.41 -12.11
N TRP A 161 -6.31 -1.15 -13.19
CA TRP A 161 -5.62 -2.45 -13.16
C TRP A 161 -4.24 -2.41 -12.53
N ASN A 162 -3.51 -1.30 -12.70
CA ASN A 162 -2.16 -1.14 -12.18
C ASN A 162 -2.11 -1.10 -10.65
N ILE A 163 -3.20 -0.65 -10.00
CA ILE A 163 -3.27 -0.53 -8.55
C ILE A 163 -3.97 -1.73 -7.94
N PHE A 164 -5.09 -2.13 -8.53
CA PHE A 164 -5.93 -3.19 -7.98
C PHE A 164 -5.60 -4.58 -8.53
N GLY A 165 -4.65 -4.70 -9.46
CA GLY A 165 -4.19 -6.00 -9.95
C GLY A 165 -3.66 -6.87 -8.81
N ASN A 166 -3.84 -8.19 -8.93
CA ASN A 166 -3.28 -9.14 -7.98
C ASN A 166 -1.77 -9.26 -8.18
N ASN A 167 -1.01 -9.02 -7.12
CA ASN A 167 0.38 -9.38 -7.03
C ASN A 167 0.55 -10.80 -6.47
N ILE A 168 1.74 -11.34 -6.68
CA ILE A 168 2.09 -12.65 -6.15
C ILE A 168 1.90 -12.69 -4.63
N ALA A 169 1.27 -13.72 -4.15
CA ALA A 169 1.12 -14.03 -2.72
C ALA A 169 0.37 -12.98 -1.86
N ASN A 170 -0.44 -12.08 -2.46
CA ASN A 170 -1.25 -11.12 -1.71
C ASN A 170 -2.18 -11.79 -0.68
N GLU A 171 -2.58 -13.03 -0.91
CA GLU A 171 -3.37 -13.83 0.02
C GLU A 171 -2.62 -14.26 1.28
N LEU A 172 -1.28 -14.14 1.30
CA LEU A 172 -0.42 -14.63 2.36
C LEU A 172 0.00 -13.54 3.35
N VAL A 173 -0.70 -12.43 3.41
CA VAL A 173 -0.53 -11.44 4.48
C VAL A 173 -0.80 -12.10 5.85
N SER A 174 0.00 -11.78 6.88
CA SER A 174 -0.21 -12.35 8.22
C SER A 174 -1.52 -11.86 8.85
N ASP A 175 -2.10 -12.65 9.77
CA ASP A 175 -3.34 -12.28 10.46
C ASP A 175 -3.24 -10.95 11.21
N ASN A 176 -2.07 -10.66 11.79
CA ASN A 176 -1.86 -9.40 12.49
C ASN A 176 -1.84 -8.22 11.52
N ALA A 177 -1.12 -8.36 10.42
CA ALA A 177 -1.08 -7.34 9.36
C ALA A 177 -2.48 -7.13 8.76
N TRP A 178 -3.20 -8.21 8.50
CA TRP A 178 -4.55 -8.12 7.96
C TRP A 178 -5.49 -7.33 8.87
N LYS A 179 -5.48 -7.59 10.18
CA LYS A 179 -6.28 -6.83 11.15
C LYS A 179 -5.94 -5.34 11.15
N GLN A 180 -4.67 -4.98 11.06
CA GLN A 180 -4.24 -3.57 11.00
C GLN A 180 -4.65 -2.91 9.67
N LEU A 181 -4.55 -3.62 8.56
CA LEU A 181 -5.01 -3.14 7.24
C LEU A 181 -6.53 -2.94 7.22
N VAL A 182 -7.30 -3.85 7.81
CA VAL A 182 -8.76 -3.69 7.96
C VAL A 182 -9.09 -2.51 8.86
N GLN A 183 -8.36 -2.34 9.97
CA GLN A 183 -8.56 -1.18 10.86
C GLN A 183 -8.32 0.13 10.10
N LEU A 184 -7.29 0.20 9.28
CA LEU A 184 -7.03 1.34 8.39
C LEU A 184 -8.19 1.54 7.42
N ASN A 185 -8.69 0.47 6.77
CA ASN A 185 -9.82 0.58 5.85
C ASN A 185 -11.08 1.14 6.54
N VAL A 186 -11.42 0.61 7.71
CA VAL A 186 -12.59 1.07 8.49
C VAL A 186 -12.43 2.54 8.90
N PHE A 187 -11.22 2.93 9.31
CA PHE A 187 -10.91 4.32 9.63
C PHE A 187 -11.12 5.22 8.40
N LEU A 188 -10.49 4.91 7.26
CA LEU A 188 -10.61 5.67 6.02
C LEU A 188 -12.05 5.69 5.47
N SER A 189 -12.79 4.62 5.66
CA SER A 189 -14.19 4.53 5.21
C SER A 189 -15.12 5.49 5.95
N ASN A 190 -14.81 5.76 7.22
CA ASN A 190 -15.57 6.67 8.07
C ASN A 190 -15.15 8.13 7.92
N LEU A 191 -14.02 8.37 7.28
CA LEU A 191 -13.56 9.73 7.04
C LEU A 191 -14.32 10.37 5.88
N ASN A 192 -14.84 11.57 6.16
CA ASN A 192 -15.44 12.39 5.11
C ASN A 192 -14.33 13.20 4.43
N ILE A 193 -13.50 12.52 3.60
CA ILE A 193 -12.37 13.15 2.91
C ILE A 193 -12.89 14.08 1.79
N GLU A 194 -13.40 15.25 2.04
CA GLU A 194 -14.03 16.15 1.06
C GLU A 194 -13.06 16.99 0.20
N GLY A 195 -11.82 16.68 0.12
CA GLY A 195 -10.90 17.58 -0.58
C GLY A 195 -9.70 16.94 -1.28
N VAL A 196 -9.53 15.63 -1.24
CA VAL A 196 -8.40 15.02 -1.95
C VAL A 196 -8.68 15.00 -3.43
N ASP A 197 -8.02 15.88 -4.17
CA ASP A 197 -8.11 15.93 -5.62
C ASP A 197 -7.47 14.67 -6.23
N ILE A 198 -8.17 14.04 -7.19
CA ILE A 198 -7.64 12.91 -7.99
C ILE A 198 -6.26 13.23 -8.58
N GLN A 199 -6.00 14.50 -8.88
CA GLN A 199 -4.73 14.97 -9.41
C GLN A 199 -3.56 14.74 -8.43
N ILE A 200 -3.80 14.82 -7.11
CA ILE A 200 -2.78 14.53 -6.08
C ILE A 200 -2.41 13.04 -6.13
N LEU A 201 -3.38 12.17 -6.38
CA LEU A 201 -3.15 10.73 -6.49
C LEU A 201 -2.42 10.32 -7.77
N GLN A 202 -2.76 10.96 -8.89
CA GLN A 202 -2.05 10.73 -10.15
C GLN A 202 -0.59 11.13 -10.08
N ASN A 203 -0.24 12.04 -9.15
CA ASN A 203 1.12 12.51 -8.94
C ASN A 203 1.89 11.67 -7.91
N LEU A 204 1.20 10.82 -7.12
CA LEU A 204 1.79 9.89 -6.16
C LEU A 204 2.10 8.50 -6.79
N LEU A 205 1.59 8.23 -7.99
CA LEU A 205 1.79 7.01 -8.76
C LEU A 205 2.83 7.22 -9.87
#